data_cbed7c7a86c0980b4aaf2f490dc524db
#
_entry.id   cbed7c7a86c0980b4aaf2f490dc524db
#
_cell.length_a   1.000
_cell.length_b   1.000
_cell.length_c   1.000
_cell.angle_alpha   90.00
_cell.angle_beta   90.00
_cell.angle_gamma   90.00
#
_symmetry.space_group_name_H-M   'P 1'
#
loop_
_entity.id
_entity.type
_entity.pdbx_description
1 polymer ?
#
loop_
_entity_poly.entity_id
_entity_poly.type
_entity_poly.pdbx_seq_one_letter_code
_entity_poly.pdbx_strand_id
1 'polypeptide(L)'
;MIPIVVQTLIVTSAPGPSALVLRPLEDSVSDGKYRVVPIWVGVAEATQLSIALEHTKMTRPMTHDLFLDAITNLDARIDHILINDVQGAMFFSKLFLSQHGRIVELDARPSDAVSLALRQDAPLFIEESVLERASYPYIVRNKTGLPVTQQELAEFHSFISNISPDDFSA
;
A
#
# COMPACT_ATOMS: atom_id res chain seq x y z
N MET A 1 -10.86 11.55 3.76
CA MET A 1 -10.20 10.23 3.95
C MET A 1 -11.08 9.13 3.38
N ILE A 2 -10.55 8.30 2.51
CA ILE A 2 -11.22 7.18 1.84
C ILE A 2 -10.57 5.90 2.33
N PRO A 3 -11.32 4.89 2.83
CA PRO A 3 -10.75 3.62 3.24
C PRO A 3 -10.21 2.88 2.02
N ILE A 4 -9.00 2.31 2.18
CA ILE A 4 -8.30 1.58 1.14
C ILE A 4 -7.84 0.20 1.63
N VAL A 5 -7.54 -0.65 0.68
CA VAL A 5 -6.91 -1.96 0.92
C VAL A 5 -5.74 -2.17 -0.03
N VAL A 6 -4.84 -3.07 0.35
CA VAL A 6 -3.81 -3.55 -0.57
C VAL A 6 -4.47 -4.48 -1.58
N GLN A 7 -4.43 -4.10 -2.86
CA GLN A 7 -4.92 -4.92 -3.95
C GLN A 7 -3.93 -6.03 -4.30
N THR A 8 -2.66 -5.66 -4.42
CA THR A 8 -1.57 -6.59 -4.71
C THR A 8 -0.21 -5.94 -4.44
N LEU A 9 0.80 -6.78 -4.32
CA LEU A 9 2.20 -6.38 -4.32
C LEU A 9 2.88 -7.03 -5.53
N ILE A 10 3.41 -6.21 -6.42
CA ILE A 10 4.15 -6.67 -7.59
C ILE A 10 5.63 -6.64 -7.24
N VAL A 11 6.23 -7.81 -7.17
CA VAL A 11 7.66 -7.96 -6.90
C VAL A 11 8.38 -8.23 -8.21
N THR A 12 9.32 -7.36 -8.58
CA THR A 12 10.16 -7.54 -9.76
C THR A 12 11.44 -8.27 -9.41
N SER A 13 11.80 -9.28 -10.20
CA SER A 13 13.07 -10.01 -10.05
C SER A 13 14.24 -9.39 -10.80
N ALA A 14 13.97 -8.39 -11.65
CA ALA A 14 14.96 -7.65 -12.43
C ALA A 14 15.40 -6.38 -11.68
N PRO A 15 16.46 -5.69 -12.10
CA PRO A 15 16.82 -4.40 -11.53
C PRO A 15 15.76 -3.35 -11.83
N GLY A 16 14.69 -3.34 -11.05
CA GLY A 16 13.56 -2.42 -11.17
C GLY A 16 12.80 -2.32 -9.85
N PRO A 17 12.05 -1.25 -9.63
CA PRO A 17 11.26 -1.09 -8.43
C PRO A 17 10.09 -2.09 -8.41
N SER A 18 9.72 -2.55 -7.23
CA SER A 18 8.47 -3.25 -6.97
C SER A 18 7.34 -2.24 -6.81
N ALA A 19 6.09 -2.67 -6.91
CA ALA A 19 4.94 -1.78 -6.74
C ALA A 19 3.94 -2.31 -5.71
N LEU A 20 3.66 -1.49 -4.71
CA LEU A 20 2.53 -1.68 -3.80
C LEU A 20 1.30 -1.05 -4.46
N VAL A 21 0.28 -1.84 -4.75
CA VAL A 21 -0.93 -1.38 -5.41
C VAL A 21 -2.07 -1.30 -4.40
N LEU A 22 -2.58 -0.11 -4.19
CA LEU A 22 -3.70 0.19 -3.29
C LEU A 22 -4.98 0.43 -4.09
N ARG A 23 -6.14 0.17 -3.50
CA ARG A 23 -7.45 0.54 -4.07
C ARG A 23 -8.41 0.98 -2.98
N PRO A 24 -9.41 1.81 -3.29
CA PRO A 24 -10.52 2.07 -2.39
C PRO A 24 -11.22 0.76 -2.00
N LEU A 25 -11.66 0.68 -0.74
CA LEU A 25 -12.41 -0.47 -0.23
C LEU A 25 -13.79 -0.57 -0.91
N GLU A 26 -14.46 0.58 -1.03
CA GLU A 26 -15.77 0.74 -1.66
C GLU A 26 -15.61 1.57 -2.95
N ASP A 27 -15.11 0.99 -4.00
CA ASP A 27 -15.17 1.61 -5.31
C ASP A 27 -16.42 1.06 -6.02
N SER A 28 -17.52 1.80 -5.92
CA SER A 28 -18.75 1.52 -6.66
C SER A 28 -18.55 1.93 -8.11
N VAL A 29 -18.00 1.02 -8.87
CA VAL A 29 -17.68 1.28 -10.26
C VAL A 29 -18.90 1.14 -11.13
N SER A 30 -19.29 2.22 -11.76
CA SER A 30 -20.37 2.25 -12.73
C SER A 30 -20.12 1.44 -14.01
N ASP A 31 -18.88 0.95 -14.26
CA ASP A 31 -18.53 0.24 -15.49
C ASP A 31 -17.50 -0.90 -15.31
N GLY A 32 -17.37 -1.49 -14.11
CA GLY A 32 -16.38 -2.55 -13.88
C GLY A 32 -14.93 -2.06 -13.87
N LYS A 33 -14.72 -0.73 -13.76
CA LYS A 33 -13.41 -0.11 -13.65
C LYS A 33 -13.15 0.23 -12.18
N TYR A 34 -12.02 -0.18 -11.65
CA TYR A 34 -11.56 0.19 -10.32
C TYR A 34 -10.46 1.24 -10.44
N ARG A 35 -10.34 2.08 -9.43
CA ARG A 35 -9.19 2.98 -9.31
C ARG A 35 -8.12 2.29 -8.47
N VAL A 36 -6.88 2.30 -8.95
CA VAL A 36 -5.73 1.81 -8.20
C VAL A 36 -4.67 2.88 -8.08
N VAL A 37 -3.95 2.87 -6.97
CA VAL A 37 -2.82 3.76 -6.72
C VAL A 37 -1.56 2.90 -6.59
N PRO A 38 -0.68 2.89 -7.59
CA PRO A 38 0.61 2.22 -7.50
C PRO A 38 1.62 3.09 -6.75
N ILE A 39 2.28 2.53 -5.76
CA ILE A 39 3.37 3.16 -5.01
C ILE A 39 4.63 2.35 -5.23
N TRP A 40 5.64 2.96 -5.81
CA TRP A 40 6.92 2.32 -6.07
C TRP A 40 7.68 2.09 -4.77
N VAL A 41 8.19 0.88 -4.59
CA VAL A 41 8.92 0.47 -3.39
C VAL A 41 10.20 -0.27 -3.76
N GLY A 42 11.23 -0.13 -2.94
CA GLY A 42 12.47 -0.87 -3.08
C GLY A 42 12.31 -2.34 -2.72
N VAL A 43 13.35 -3.14 -3.01
CA VAL A 43 13.34 -4.59 -2.76
C VAL A 43 13.19 -4.91 -1.27
N ALA A 44 13.85 -4.14 -0.40
CA ALA A 44 13.77 -4.35 1.05
C ALA A 44 12.36 -4.06 1.58
N GLU A 45 11.74 -2.98 1.11
CA GLU A 45 10.37 -2.60 1.45
C GLU A 45 9.36 -3.64 0.93
N ALA A 46 9.52 -4.08 -0.33
CA ALA A 46 8.68 -5.13 -0.92
C ALA A 46 8.76 -6.43 -0.13
N THR A 47 9.95 -6.82 0.33
CA THR A 47 10.13 -8.00 1.19
C THR A 47 9.36 -7.87 2.51
N GLN A 48 9.41 -6.70 3.16
CA GLN A 48 8.70 -6.46 4.41
C GLN A 48 7.17 -6.47 4.22
N LEU A 49 6.70 -5.92 3.10
CA LEU A 49 5.29 -5.94 2.71
C LEU A 49 4.80 -7.37 2.40
N SER A 50 5.60 -8.17 1.67
CA SER A 50 5.27 -9.57 1.39
C SER A 50 5.12 -10.38 2.68
N ILE A 51 6.08 -10.27 3.61
CA ILE A 51 6.04 -10.92 4.92
C ILE A 51 4.76 -10.52 5.69
N ALA A 52 4.39 -9.24 5.65
CA ALA A 52 3.19 -8.73 6.31
C ALA A 52 1.90 -9.26 5.66
N LEU A 53 1.81 -9.24 4.34
CA LEU A 53 0.64 -9.71 3.57
C LEU A 53 0.41 -11.22 3.72
N GLU A 54 1.49 -11.99 3.79
CA GLU A 54 1.44 -13.46 3.94
C GLU A 54 1.32 -13.90 5.41
N HIS A 55 1.32 -12.95 6.36
CA HIS A 55 1.36 -13.21 7.81
C HIS A 55 2.46 -14.22 8.20
N THR A 56 3.59 -14.15 7.49
CA THR A 56 4.71 -15.07 7.68
C THR A 56 5.40 -14.81 9.01
N LYS A 57 5.48 -15.85 9.86
CA LYS A 57 6.20 -15.77 11.14
C LYS A 57 7.69 -15.99 10.92
N MET A 58 8.48 -15.00 11.28
CA MET A 58 9.94 -15.09 11.26
C MET A 58 10.47 -15.68 12.57
N THR A 59 11.59 -16.38 12.50
CA THR A 59 12.27 -16.95 13.70
C THR A 59 12.71 -15.88 14.69
N ARG A 60 13.07 -14.71 14.19
CA ARG A 60 13.44 -13.53 14.99
C ARG A 60 12.64 -12.32 14.50
N PRO A 61 12.25 -11.37 15.38
CA PRO A 61 11.55 -10.16 15.00
C PRO A 61 12.34 -9.38 13.94
N MET A 62 11.66 -8.97 12.87
CA MET A 62 12.16 -7.99 11.91
C MET A 62 11.99 -6.57 12.47
N THR A 63 12.52 -5.56 11.78
CA THR A 63 12.46 -4.16 12.27
C THR A 63 11.04 -3.68 12.53
N HIS A 64 10.08 -4.02 11.66
CA HIS A 64 8.67 -3.65 11.86
C HIS A 64 8.04 -4.39 13.05
N ASP A 65 8.38 -5.66 13.25
CA ASP A 65 7.91 -6.44 14.39
C ASP A 65 8.48 -5.86 15.70
N LEU A 66 9.78 -5.52 15.71
CA LEU A 66 10.42 -4.87 16.85
C LEU A 66 9.78 -3.50 17.17
N PHE A 67 9.44 -2.70 16.14
CA PHE A 67 8.75 -1.43 16.33
C PHE A 67 7.37 -1.65 16.98
N LEU A 68 6.59 -2.62 16.49
CA LEU A 68 5.29 -2.96 17.07
C LEU A 68 5.40 -3.43 18.51
N ASP A 69 6.38 -4.28 18.81
CA ASP A 69 6.67 -4.72 20.18
C ASP A 69 7.02 -3.52 21.08
N ALA A 70 7.83 -2.59 20.57
CA ALA A 70 8.22 -1.39 21.34
C ALA A 70 7.00 -0.50 21.65
N ILE A 71 6.16 -0.17 20.67
CA ILE A 71 4.99 0.68 20.91
C ILE A 71 3.95 -0.02 21.80
N THR A 72 3.78 -1.32 21.66
CA THR A 72 2.87 -2.11 22.51
C THR A 72 3.34 -2.11 23.97
N ASN A 73 4.65 -2.27 24.22
CA ASN A 73 5.22 -2.19 25.56
C ASN A 73 5.16 -0.78 26.17
N LEU A 74 4.91 0.24 25.34
CA LEU A 74 4.67 1.63 25.76
C LEU A 74 3.17 1.97 25.84
N ASP A 75 2.30 0.96 25.92
CA ASP A 75 0.84 1.10 25.97
C ASP A 75 0.26 1.89 24.77
N ALA A 76 0.89 1.76 23.60
CA ALA A 76 0.42 2.34 22.35
C ALA A 76 0.05 1.25 21.34
N ARG A 77 -0.83 1.61 20.40
CA ARG A 77 -1.20 0.77 19.27
C ARG A 77 -1.41 1.63 18.02
N ILE A 78 -1.31 1.04 16.86
CA ILE A 78 -1.68 1.73 15.62
C ILE A 78 -3.20 1.91 15.61
N ASP A 79 -3.63 3.14 15.44
CA ASP A 79 -5.03 3.49 15.26
C ASP A 79 -5.40 3.36 13.78
N HIS A 80 -4.65 4.03 12.91
CA HIS A 80 -4.79 3.94 11.46
C HIS A 80 -3.55 4.51 10.76
N ILE A 81 -3.49 4.35 9.44
CA ILE A 81 -2.55 5.09 8.59
C ILE A 81 -3.29 5.91 7.55
N LEU A 82 -2.68 6.98 7.09
CA LEU A 82 -3.22 7.86 6.07
C LEU A 82 -2.15 8.18 5.02
N ILE A 83 -2.43 7.83 3.76
CA ILE A 83 -1.66 8.37 2.62
C ILE A 83 -2.21 9.78 2.38
N ASN A 84 -1.44 10.80 2.77
CA ASN A 84 -1.95 12.17 2.89
C ASN A 84 -1.52 13.12 1.77
N ASP A 85 -0.47 12.82 1.03
CA ASP A 85 -0.02 13.65 -0.09
C ASP A 85 0.77 12.84 -1.14
N VAL A 86 0.91 13.42 -2.33
CA VAL A 86 1.78 12.97 -3.41
C VAL A 86 2.39 14.18 -4.10
N GLN A 87 3.70 14.16 -4.28
CA GLN A 87 4.47 15.23 -4.97
C GLN A 87 5.36 14.57 -6.03
N GLY A 88 4.98 14.73 -7.30
CA GLY A 88 5.55 13.92 -8.36
C GLY A 88 5.32 12.43 -8.11
N ALA A 89 6.37 11.64 -8.09
CA ALA A 89 6.31 10.20 -7.79
C ALA A 89 6.46 9.88 -6.28
N MET A 90 6.60 10.88 -5.42
CA MET A 90 6.83 10.69 -3.99
C MET A 90 5.53 10.78 -3.21
N PHE A 91 5.11 9.67 -2.60
CA PHE A 91 3.96 9.62 -1.71
C PHE A 91 4.38 9.87 -0.27
N PHE A 92 3.52 10.56 0.47
CA PHE A 92 3.67 10.85 1.90
C PHE A 92 2.57 10.13 2.69
N SER A 93 2.91 9.73 3.90
CA SER A 93 1.93 9.10 4.78
C SER A 93 2.16 9.46 6.23
N LYS A 94 1.11 9.26 7.02
CA LYS A 94 1.09 9.46 8.45
C LYS A 94 0.66 8.19 9.14
N LEU A 95 1.36 7.87 10.22
CA LEU A 95 1.02 6.79 11.13
C LEU A 95 0.41 7.40 12.39
N PHE A 96 -0.82 7.01 12.71
CA PHE A 96 -1.52 7.47 13.89
C PHE A 96 -1.48 6.39 14.97
N LEU A 97 -0.93 6.75 16.13
CA LEU A 97 -0.87 5.87 17.29
C LEU A 97 -1.85 6.35 18.36
N SER A 98 -2.62 5.43 18.93
CA SER A 98 -3.44 5.67 20.10
C SER A 98 -2.66 5.27 21.35
N GLN A 99 -2.49 6.20 22.31
CA GLN A 99 -1.82 5.97 23.58
C GLN A 99 -2.54 6.74 24.69
N HIS A 100 -3.02 6.06 25.71
CA HIS A 100 -3.69 6.67 26.88
C HIS A 100 -4.78 7.68 26.51
N GLY A 101 -5.58 7.39 25.47
CA GLY A 101 -6.64 8.27 24.98
C GLY A 101 -6.15 9.47 24.15
N ARG A 102 -4.89 9.53 23.81
CA ARG A 102 -4.30 10.54 22.91
C ARG A 102 -3.95 9.89 21.57
N ILE A 103 -4.04 10.69 20.52
CA ILE A 103 -3.53 10.33 19.20
C ILE A 103 -2.19 11.00 18.98
N VAL A 104 -1.19 10.21 18.65
CA VAL A 104 0.15 10.66 18.26
C VAL A 104 0.30 10.46 16.78
N GLU A 105 0.61 11.53 16.06
CA GLU A 105 0.83 11.52 14.61
C GLU A 105 2.33 11.46 14.33
N LEU A 106 2.72 10.53 13.48
CA LEU A 106 4.11 10.35 13.02
C LEU A 106 4.17 10.44 11.51
N ASP A 107 5.16 11.16 10.99
CA ASP A 107 5.50 11.08 9.57
C ASP A 107 6.14 9.72 9.26
N ALA A 108 5.71 9.08 8.17
CA ALA A 108 6.19 7.76 7.79
C ALA A 108 6.16 7.58 6.27
N ARG A 109 7.10 6.78 5.75
CA ARG A 109 6.99 6.36 4.35
C ARG A 109 5.78 5.43 4.18
N PRO A 110 5.06 5.49 3.04
CA PRO A 110 3.91 4.62 2.79
C PRO A 110 4.20 3.12 2.98
N SER A 111 5.36 2.66 2.51
CA SER A 111 5.79 1.26 2.66
C SER A 111 5.92 0.82 4.12
N ASP A 112 6.45 1.68 4.99
CA ASP A 112 6.61 1.41 6.42
C ASP A 112 5.26 1.45 7.12
N ALA A 113 4.47 2.51 6.88
CA ALA A 113 3.15 2.67 7.47
C ALA A 113 2.20 1.50 7.12
N VAL A 114 2.13 1.14 5.83
CA VAL A 114 1.31 0.00 5.38
C VAL A 114 1.83 -1.32 5.95
N SER A 115 3.16 -1.53 5.96
CA SER A 115 3.76 -2.75 6.52
C SER A 115 3.46 -2.93 8.01
N LEU A 116 3.44 -1.84 8.78
CA LEU A 116 3.08 -1.84 10.19
C LEU A 116 1.57 -2.07 10.38
N ALA A 117 0.73 -1.38 9.61
CA ALA A 117 -0.71 -1.51 9.69
C ALA A 117 -1.19 -2.93 9.38
N LEU A 118 -0.64 -3.56 8.33
CA LEU A 118 -0.96 -4.95 7.96
C LEU A 118 -0.64 -5.96 9.07
N ARG A 119 0.40 -5.72 9.87
CA ARG A 119 0.79 -6.61 10.99
C ARG A 119 -0.12 -6.49 12.21
N GLN A 120 -0.85 -5.39 12.33
CA GLN A 120 -1.79 -5.14 13.43
C GLN A 120 -3.25 -5.08 12.97
N ASP A 121 -3.54 -5.41 11.72
CA ASP A 121 -4.87 -5.30 11.10
C ASP A 121 -5.49 -3.89 11.27
N ALA A 122 -4.62 -2.86 11.24
CA ALA A 122 -5.05 -1.48 11.40
C ALA A 122 -5.61 -0.92 10.09
N PRO A 123 -6.62 -0.02 10.15
CA PRO A 123 -7.23 0.57 8.97
C PRO A 123 -6.27 1.41 8.14
N LEU A 124 -6.42 1.33 6.81
CA LEU A 124 -5.66 2.11 5.84
C LEU A 124 -6.58 3.14 5.19
N PHE A 125 -6.11 4.37 5.08
CA PHE A 125 -6.84 5.47 4.43
C PHE A 125 -5.97 6.21 3.42
N ILE A 126 -6.63 6.87 2.47
CA ILE A 126 -6.01 7.79 1.52
C ILE A 126 -6.84 9.09 1.47
N GLU A 127 -6.17 10.22 1.29
CA GLU A 127 -6.88 11.46 1.01
C GLU A 127 -7.47 11.45 -0.40
N GLU A 128 -8.67 12.03 -0.55
CA GLU A 128 -9.37 12.09 -1.83
C GLU A 128 -8.53 12.81 -2.89
N SER A 129 -7.87 13.89 -2.52
CA SER A 129 -6.97 14.64 -3.41
C SER A 129 -5.78 13.81 -3.91
N VAL A 130 -5.28 12.86 -3.14
CA VAL A 130 -4.22 11.94 -3.56
C VAL A 130 -4.78 10.91 -4.54
N LEU A 131 -5.96 10.37 -4.23
CA LEU A 131 -6.63 9.41 -5.09
C LEU A 131 -6.95 10.03 -6.47
N GLU A 132 -7.40 11.30 -6.50
CA GLU A 132 -7.68 12.02 -7.74
C GLU A 132 -6.41 12.24 -8.58
N ARG A 133 -5.30 12.61 -7.96
CA ARG A 133 -4.04 12.92 -8.64
C ARG A 133 -3.23 11.69 -9.06
N ALA A 134 -3.32 10.60 -8.32
CA ALA A 134 -2.40 9.46 -8.45
C ALA A 134 -3.08 8.13 -8.76
N SER A 135 -4.41 8.12 -9.00
CA SER A 135 -5.08 6.87 -9.32
C SER A 135 -5.16 6.64 -10.84
N TYR A 136 -5.13 5.35 -11.19
CA TYR A 136 -5.30 4.87 -12.55
C TYR A 136 -6.54 3.99 -12.65
N PRO A 137 -7.27 4.05 -13.77
CA PRO A 137 -8.37 3.13 -14.02
C PRO A 137 -7.83 1.72 -14.21
N TYR A 138 -8.34 0.77 -13.44
CA TYR A 138 -8.02 -0.64 -13.57
C TYR A 138 -9.29 -1.44 -13.93
N ILE A 139 -9.21 -2.24 -14.98
CA ILE A 139 -10.32 -3.08 -15.42
C ILE A 139 -10.04 -4.50 -14.97
N VAL A 140 -10.82 -5.02 -14.01
CA VAL A 140 -10.80 -6.45 -13.71
C VAL A 140 -11.59 -7.18 -14.78
N ARG A 141 -10.92 -7.81 -15.70
CA ARG A 141 -11.58 -8.59 -16.79
C ARG A 141 -12.21 -9.89 -16.32
N ASN A 142 -11.97 -10.35 -15.09
CA ASN A 142 -12.51 -11.63 -14.62
C ASN A 142 -13.62 -11.46 -13.59
N LYS A 143 -14.86 -11.49 -14.05
CA LYS A 143 -16.05 -11.75 -13.21
C LYS A 143 -16.22 -13.22 -12.79
N THR A 144 -15.31 -14.12 -13.17
CA THR A 144 -15.52 -15.57 -13.07
C THR A 144 -14.68 -16.30 -12.03
N GLY A 145 -13.92 -15.58 -11.18
CA GLY A 145 -13.11 -16.21 -10.11
C GLY A 145 -12.01 -17.16 -10.62
N LEU A 146 -11.67 -17.11 -11.90
CA LEU A 146 -10.55 -17.86 -12.47
C LEU A 146 -9.22 -17.18 -12.09
N PRO A 147 -8.15 -17.93 -11.88
CA PRO A 147 -6.84 -17.37 -11.58
C PRO A 147 -6.41 -16.47 -12.74
N VAL A 148 -5.79 -15.33 -12.37
CA VAL A 148 -5.21 -14.37 -13.32
C VAL A 148 -4.27 -15.11 -14.26
N THR A 149 -4.49 -14.99 -15.55
CA THR A 149 -3.65 -15.67 -16.55
C THR A 149 -2.27 -15.01 -16.63
N GLN A 150 -1.25 -15.77 -17.06
CA GLN A 150 0.09 -15.20 -17.27
C GLN A 150 0.09 -14.03 -18.27
N GLN A 151 -0.86 -14.03 -19.20
CA GLN A 151 -1.02 -12.97 -20.19
C GLN A 151 -1.55 -11.68 -19.55
N GLU A 152 -2.53 -11.76 -18.64
CA GLU A 152 -3.06 -10.60 -17.90
C GLU A 152 -2.02 -10.02 -16.93
N LEU A 153 -1.20 -10.88 -16.32
CA LEU A 153 -0.03 -10.47 -15.55
C LEU A 153 1.00 -9.73 -16.43
N ALA A 154 1.27 -10.23 -17.63
CA ALA A 154 2.21 -9.61 -18.56
C ALA A 154 1.69 -8.25 -19.08
N GLU A 155 0.40 -8.13 -19.37
CA GLU A 155 -0.24 -6.86 -19.76
C GLU A 155 -0.19 -5.84 -18.62
N PHE A 156 -0.43 -6.28 -17.38
CA PHE A 156 -0.31 -5.42 -16.20
C PHE A 156 1.13 -5.02 -15.92
N HIS A 157 2.09 -5.94 -16.05
CA HIS A 157 3.52 -5.63 -15.97
C HIS A 157 3.95 -4.62 -17.05
N SER A 158 3.45 -4.80 -18.30
CA SER A 158 3.71 -3.85 -19.38
C SER A 158 3.12 -2.48 -19.09
N PHE A 159 1.90 -2.43 -18.56
CA PHE A 159 1.25 -1.18 -18.16
C PHE A 159 2.08 -0.45 -17.09
N ILE A 160 2.46 -1.14 -16.02
CA ILE A 160 3.27 -0.55 -14.94
C ILE A 160 4.69 -0.17 -15.43
N SER A 161 5.29 -0.94 -16.32
CA SER A 161 6.61 -0.64 -16.87
C SER A 161 6.62 0.59 -17.80
N ASN A 162 5.46 0.95 -18.33
CA ASN A 162 5.30 2.12 -19.20
C ASN A 162 4.89 3.40 -18.42
N ILE A 163 4.57 3.28 -17.11
CA ILE A 163 4.33 4.44 -16.27
C ILE A 163 5.67 4.98 -15.80
N SER A 164 6.00 6.18 -16.22
CA SER A 164 7.18 6.92 -15.76
C SER A 164 6.85 7.74 -14.52
N PRO A 165 7.81 8.00 -13.61
CA PRO A 165 7.66 9.03 -12.58
C PRO A 165 7.27 10.41 -13.15
N ASP A 166 7.58 10.67 -14.41
CA ASP A 166 7.25 11.92 -15.11
C ASP A 166 5.76 12.02 -15.48
N ASP A 167 5.04 10.90 -15.52
CA ASP A 167 3.59 10.88 -15.78
C ASP A 167 2.76 11.44 -14.61
N PHE A 168 3.41 11.66 -13.46
CA PHE A 168 2.83 12.28 -12.26
C PHE A 168 3.16 13.78 -12.14
N SER A 169 3.89 14.35 -13.09
CA SER A 169 4.22 15.77 -13.13
C SER A 169 3.15 16.53 -13.92
N ALA A 170 2.11 16.97 -13.22
CA ALA A 170 1.16 17.97 -13.70
C ALA A 170 1.18 19.18 -12.78
#